data_1882c8d43b3aef3d3de5d6b0a20965b5
#
_entry.id   1882c8d43b3aef3d3de5d6b0a20965b5
#
_cell.length_a   1.000
_cell.length_b   1.000
_cell.length_c   1.000
_cell.angle_alpha   90.00
_cell.angle_beta   90.00
_cell.angle_gamma   90.00
#
_symmetry.space_group_name_H-M   'P 1'
#
loop_
_entity.id
_entity.type
_entity.pdbx_description
1 polymer ?
#
loop_
_entity_poly.entity_id
_entity_poly.type
_entity_poly.pdbx_seq_one_letter_code
_entity_poly.pdbx_strand_id
1 'polypeptide(L)'
;MGDPGWYGLRTSETAPILAAIERDGRFEPRAAMERDPSFKQVIPYLVLRDGPAIFHMRRTRAGGDARLHDLWSIGVGGHLNPGDVDLAGGLRREWREELVADFLPDFRLVGFLNDDTTDVGRVHLGAVYVADAAGRAVAVRETDKLSGRFATLDEVLAELDRTETWSRLLAGAIRDGRVR
;
A
#
# COMPACT_ATOMS: atom_id res chain seq x y z
N MET A 1 18.26 -1.42 3.79
CA MET A 1 18.01 -2.83 3.40
C MET A 1 18.06 -2.84 1.89
N GLY A 2 19.03 -3.56 1.29
CA GLY A 2 19.15 -3.69 -0.18
C GLY A 2 18.10 -4.65 -0.75
N ASP A 3 18.37 -5.23 -1.93
CA ASP A 3 17.50 -6.21 -2.59
C ASP A 3 17.06 -7.30 -1.60
N PRO A 4 15.75 -7.43 -1.32
CA PRO A 4 15.25 -8.43 -0.39
C PRO A 4 15.27 -9.87 -0.97
N GLY A 5 15.62 -10.05 -2.25
CA GLY A 5 15.80 -11.36 -2.88
C GLY A 5 14.50 -12.13 -3.20
N TRP A 6 13.34 -11.45 -3.23
CA TRP A 6 12.09 -12.08 -3.68
C TRP A 6 11.22 -11.10 -4.49
N TYR A 7 10.26 -11.67 -5.22
CA TYR A 7 9.24 -10.93 -5.97
C TYR A 7 7.84 -11.26 -5.46
N GLY A 8 6.97 -10.26 -5.39
CA GLY A 8 5.58 -10.38 -4.96
C GLY A 8 5.40 -10.32 -3.44
N LEU A 9 4.26 -10.80 -2.96
CA LEU A 9 3.90 -10.80 -1.54
C LEU A 9 4.53 -11.99 -0.81
N ARG A 10 5.28 -11.70 0.27
CA ARG A 10 5.79 -12.68 1.23
C ARG A 10 4.99 -12.53 2.54
N THR A 11 4.29 -13.58 2.92
CA THR A 11 3.50 -13.65 4.17
C THR A 11 4.21 -14.44 5.28
N SER A 12 5.27 -15.17 4.92
CA SER A 12 6.18 -15.82 5.86
C SER A 12 7.31 -14.86 6.27
N GLU A 13 7.95 -15.13 7.39
CA GLU A 13 9.12 -14.38 7.89
C GLU A 13 8.84 -12.89 8.13
N THR A 14 7.60 -12.52 8.39
CA THR A 14 7.23 -11.11 8.66
C THR A 14 7.94 -10.54 9.90
N ALA A 15 8.08 -11.34 10.96
CA ALA A 15 8.73 -10.88 12.18
C ALA A 15 10.24 -10.58 12.01
N PRO A 16 11.06 -11.42 11.35
CA PRO A 16 12.46 -11.08 11.06
C PRO A 16 12.62 -9.85 10.17
N ILE A 17 11.74 -9.68 9.14
CA ILE A 17 11.80 -8.50 8.28
C ILE A 17 11.43 -7.24 9.06
N LEU A 18 10.38 -7.28 9.87
CA LEU A 18 9.98 -6.16 10.72
C LEU A 18 11.11 -5.79 11.71
N ALA A 19 11.70 -6.76 12.38
CA ALA A 19 12.81 -6.53 13.29
C ALA A 19 14.04 -5.91 12.59
N ALA A 20 14.32 -6.30 11.33
CA ALA A 20 15.39 -5.69 10.55
C ALA A 20 15.06 -4.22 10.18
N ILE A 21 13.82 -3.92 9.84
CA ILE A 21 13.36 -2.54 9.58
C ILE A 21 13.49 -1.68 10.83
N GLU A 22 13.05 -2.18 11.98
CA GLU A 22 13.11 -1.47 13.27
C GLU A 22 14.56 -1.23 13.74
N ARG A 23 15.47 -2.19 13.54
CA ARG A 23 16.86 -2.10 13.94
C ARG A 23 17.69 -1.20 13.02
N ASP A 24 17.53 -1.34 11.71
CA ASP A 24 18.41 -0.76 10.69
C ASP A 24 17.77 0.42 9.93
N GLY A 25 16.45 0.61 10.11
CA GLY A 25 15.69 1.67 9.46
C GLY A 25 16.14 3.05 9.93
N ARG A 26 16.25 3.98 8.97
CA ARG A 26 16.58 5.37 9.24
C ARG A 26 15.92 6.27 8.21
N PHE A 27 15.75 7.52 8.55
CA PHE A 27 15.26 8.53 7.62
C PHE A 27 16.41 9.16 6.83
N GLU A 28 16.26 9.21 5.52
CA GLU A 28 17.20 9.80 4.58
C GLU A 28 16.45 10.78 3.65
N PRO A 29 17.16 11.73 3.00
CA PRO A 29 16.53 12.64 2.06
C PRO A 29 15.82 11.90 0.91
N ARG A 30 14.49 12.02 0.81
CA ARG A 30 13.66 11.29 -0.16
C ARG A 30 14.17 11.39 -1.59
N ALA A 31 14.55 12.60 -2.04
CA ALA A 31 15.04 12.82 -3.41
C ALA A 31 16.30 12.01 -3.76
N ALA A 32 17.12 11.63 -2.76
CA ALA A 32 18.25 10.73 -2.93
C ALA A 32 17.78 9.28 -3.01
N MET A 33 16.90 8.88 -2.11
CA MET A 33 16.40 7.48 -2.01
C MET A 33 15.54 7.06 -3.20
N GLU A 34 14.86 7.97 -3.85
CA GLU A 34 14.12 7.73 -5.12
C GLU A 34 15.03 7.27 -6.29
N ARG A 35 16.35 7.39 -6.15
CA ARG A 35 17.34 7.07 -7.18
C ARG A 35 18.41 6.07 -6.75
N ASP A 36 18.34 5.60 -5.51
CA ASP A 36 19.32 4.68 -4.94
C ASP A 36 18.72 3.31 -4.64
N PRO A 37 18.82 2.33 -5.57
CA PRO A 37 18.25 1.00 -5.37
C PRO A 37 19.01 0.15 -4.33
N SER A 38 20.09 0.65 -3.75
CA SER A 38 20.75 -0.02 -2.62
C SER A 38 19.94 0.08 -1.32
N PHE A 39 18.90 0.93 -1.30
CA PHE A 39 17.95 1.09 -0.20
C PHE A 39 16.52 0.82 -0.66
N LYS A 40 15.68 0.39 0.28
CA LYS A 40 14.24 0.30 0.12
C LYS A 40 13.55 1.27 1.05
N GLN A 41 12.76 2.18 0.50
CA GLN A 41 11.84 3.02 1.28
C GLN A 41 10.66 2.15 1.72
N VAL A 42 10.44 2.01 3.02
CA VAL A 42 9.33 1.19 3.53
C VAL A 42 8.04 1.99 3.47
N ILE A 43 7.05 1.42 2.79
CA ILE A 43 5.73 2.02 2.58
C ILE A 43 4.68 1.19 3.30
N PRO A 44 4.07 1.66 4.38
CA PRO A 44 2.84 1.07 4.90
C PRO A 44 1.75 1.12 3.83
N TYR A 45 1.17 -0.04 3.48
CA TYR A 45 0.24 -0.19 2.38
C TYR A 45 -0.98 -1.00 2.84
N LEU A 46 -2.13 -0.34 2.96
CA LEU A 46 -3.36 -0.91 3.48
C LEU A 46 -4.28 -1.39 2.36
N VAL A 47 -4.65 -2.66 2.39
CA VAL A 47 -5.81 -3.18 1.67
C VAL A 47 -7.02 -3.10 2.60
N LEU A 48 -7.93 -2.16 2.34
CA LEU A 48 -9.15 -2.03 3.12
C LEU A 48 -10.24 -2.89 2.51
N ARG A 49 -10.92 -3.65 3.36
CA ARG A 49 -12.03 -4.52 2.99
C ARG A 49 -13.34 -4.07 3.63
N ASP A 50 -14.44 -4.52 3.07
CA ASP A 50 -15.76 -4.54 3.70
C ASP A 50 -16.39 -5.91 3.39
N GLY A 51 -16.22 -6.86 4.31
CA GLY A 51 -16.51 -8.26 4.03
C GLY A 51 -15.73 -8.78 2.80
N PRO A 52 -16.41 -9.24 1.72
CA PRO A 52 -15.75 -9.70 0.50
C PRO A 52 -15.28 -8.57 -0.42
N ALA A 53 -15.79 -7.35 -0.25
CA ALA A 53 -15.45 -6.22 -1.09
C ALA A 53 -14.12 -5.58 -0.69
N ILE A 54 -13.45 -4.94 -1.65
CA ILE A 54 -12.15 -4.28 -1.52
C ILE A 54 -12.33 -2.81 -1.86
N PHE A 55 -11.74 -1.91 -1.09
CA PHE A 55 -11.75 -0.49 -1.40
C PHE A 55 -10.87 -0.24 -2.63
N HIS A 56 -11.52 0.14 -3.72
CA HIS A 56 -10.91 0.27 -5.04
C HIS A 56 -10.93 1.74 -5.44
N MET A 57 -9.73 2.31 -5.64
CA MET A 57 -9.52 3.73 -5.92
C MET A 57 -8.96 3.92 -7.31
N ARG A 58 -9.27 5.09 -7.90
CA ARG A 58 -8.66 5.54 -9.14
C ARG A 58 -8.01 6.91 -8.93
N ARG A 59 -6.76 7.05 -9.31
CA ARG A 59 -6.05 8.33 -9.33
C ARG A 59 -6.49 9.15 -10.53
N THR A 60 -6.83 10.40 -10.31
CA THR A 60 -7.10 11.36 -11.39
C THR A 60 -5.80 12.00 -11.87
N ARG A 61 -5.88 12.80 -12.93
CA ARG A 61 -4.75 13.56 -13.47
C ARG A 61 -4.34 14.75 -12.59
N ALA A 62 -5.12 15.11 -11.58
CA ALA A 62 -4.80 16.13 -10.60
C ALA A 62 -3.83 15.63 -9.49
N GLY A 63 -3.58 14.32 -9.41
CA GLY A 63 -2.62 13.73 -8.48
C GLY A 63 -1.18 14.13 -8.78
N GLY A 64 -0.34 14.22 -7.74
CA GLY A 64 1.03 14.74 -7.84
C GLY A 64 2.03 13.84 -8.59
N ASP A 65 1.78 12.53 -8.71
CA ASP A 65 2.65 11.60 -9.45
C ASP A 65 2.04 11.23 -10.81
N ALA A 66 2.58 11.84 -11.87
CA ALA A 66 2.12 11.63 -13.24
C ALA A 66 2.21 10.16 -13.70
N ARG A 67 3.10 9.37 -13.11
CA ARG A 67 3.28 7.94 -13.43
C ARG A 67 2.08 7.09 -13.00
N LEU A 68 1.29 7.58 -12.06
CA LEU A 68 0.14 6.88 -11.47
C LEU A 68 -1.20 7.46 -11.97
N HIS A 69 -1.18 8.44 -12.87
CA HIS A 69 -2.41 9.04 -13.41
C HIS A 69 -3.28 8.01 -14.11
N ASP A 70 -4.57 8.09 -13.87
CA ASP A 70 -5.60 7.20 -14.44
C ASP A 70 -5.46 5.71 -14.05
N LEU A 71 -4.51 5.35 -13.17
CA LEU A 71 -4.36 3.99 -12.68
C LEU A 71 -5.29 3.72 -11.49
N TRP A 72 -5.71 2.47 -11.42
CA TRP A 72 -6.43 1.92 -10.29
C TRP A 72 -5.48 1.42 -9.20
N SER A 73 -5.95 1.48 -7.95
CA SER A 73 -5.24 0.97 -6.77
C SER A 73 -6.23 0.35 -5.79
N ILE A 74 -5.78 -0.69 -5.08
CA ILE A 74 -6.50 -1.24 -3.92
C ILE A 74 -5.77 -0.92 -2.60
N GLY A 75 -4.75 -0.08 -2.65
CA GLY A 75 -3.94 0.27 -1.48
C GLY A 75 -4.03 1.73 -1.10
N VAL A 76 -4.15 1.95 0.20
CA VAL A 76 -4.04 3.26 0.87
C VAL A 76 -2.73 3.29 1.62
N GLY A 77 -1.92 4.32 1.43
CA GLY A 77 -0.65 4.43 2.13
C GLY A 77 0.35 5.34 1.45
N GLY A 78 1.46 5.57 2.12
CA GLY A 78 2.49 6.49 1.66
C GLY A 78 3.78 6.36 2.44
N HIS A 79 4.69 7.31 2.24
CA HIS A 79 6.00 7.31 2.88
C HIS A 79 5.87 7.57 4.38
N LEU A 80 6.76 6.93 5.15
CA LEU A 80 6.95 7.26 6.55
C LEU A 80 7.62 8.63 6.69
N ASN A 81 7.18 9.39 7.68
CA ASN A 81 7.76 10.68 8.05
C ASN A 81 8.52 10.59 9.39
N PRO A 82 9.52 11.46 9.63
CA PRO A 82 10.29 11.48 10.88
C PRO A 82 9.47 11.69 12.18
N GLY A 83 8.17 11.81 12.11
CA GLY A 83 7.27 11.90 13.28
C GLY A 83 6.43 10.64 13.48
N ASP A 84 6.48 9.70 12.57
CA ASP A 84 5.75 8.45 12.68
C ASP A 84 6.47 7.52 13.67
N VAL A 85 5.75 7.06 14.70
CA VAL A 85 6.34 6.24 15.78
C VAL A 85 6.74 4.85 15.27
N ASP A 86 5.93 4.29 14.35
CA ASP A 86 6.10 2.97 13.74
C ASP A 86 5.39 2.91 12.38
N LEU A 87 5.45 1.75 11.72
CA LEU A 87 4.76 1.54 10.44
C LEU A 87 3.25 1.76 10.54
N ALA A 88 2.62 1.30 11.62
CA ALA A 88 1.19 1.48 11.84
C ALA A 88 0.85 2.94 12.16
N GLY A 89 1.76 3.69 12.79
CA GLY A 89 1.65 5.13 13.02
C GLY A 89 1.58 5.90 11.72
N GLY A 90 2.51 5.62 10.81
CA GLY A 90 2.49 6.19 9.46
C GLY A 90 1.21 5.84 8.71
N LEU A 91 0.75 4.58 8.81
CA LEU A 91 -0.52 4.18 8.20
C LEU A 91 -1.73 4.90 8.79
N ARG A 92 -1.76 5.15 10.11
CA ARG A 92 -2.83 5.94 10.76
C ARG A 92 -2.85 7.40 10.26
N ARG A 93 -1.69 7.97 9.97
CA ARG A 93 -1.59 9.31 9.39
C ARG A 93 -2.15 9.30 7.97
N GLU A 94 -1.69 8.39 7.09
CA GLU A 94 -2.18 8.24 5.71
C GLU A 94 -3.69 7.97 5.66
N TRP A 95 -4.21 7.13 6.56
CA TRP A 95 -5.65 6.91 6.71
C TRP A 95 -6.43 8.23 6.88
N ARG A 96 -5.93 9.13 7.76
CA ARG A 96 -6.59 10.41 8.02
C ARG A 96 -6.39 11.42 6.90
N GLU A 97 -5.29 11.34 6.18
CA GLU A 97 -4.96 12.23 5.07
C GLU A 97 -5.72 11.88 3.80
N GLU A 98 -5.85 10.59 3.48
CA GLU A 98 -6.45 10.14 2.22
C GLU A 98 -7.96 9.82 2.34
N LEU A 99 -8.44 9.42 3.52
CA LEU A 99 -9.80 8.92 3.70
C LEU A 99 -10.64 9.79 4.64
N VAL A 100 -11.95 9.73 4.44
CA VAL A 100 -12.99 10.25 5.34
C VAL A 100 -13.72 9.05 5.93
N ALA A 101 -13.57 8.86 7.24
CA ALA A 101 -14.24 7.82 8.02
C ALA A 101 -14.39 8.32 9.46
N ASP A 102 -15.43 7.92 10.15
CA ASP A 102 -15.70 8.25 11.56
C ASP A 102 -15.08 7.25 12.55
N PHE A 103 -14.22 6.36 12.05
CA PHE A 103 -13.56 5.32 12.82
C PHE A 103 -12.10 5.15 12.38
N LEU A 104 -11.36 4.40 13.18
CA LEU A 104 -10.04 3.86 12.85
C LEU A 104 -10.12 2.34 12.96
N PRO A 105 -9.85 1.58 11.87
CA PRO A 105 -9.87 0.12 11.94
C PRO A 105 -8.59 -0.44 12.58
N ASP A 106 -8.64 -1.70 12.99
CA ASP A 106 -7.45 -2.44 13.37
C ASP A 106 -6.61 -2.81 12.14
N PHE A 107 -5.37 -2.36 12.09
CA PHE A 107 -4.43 -2.66 11.04
C PHE A 107 -3.66 -3.94 11.35
N ARG A 108 -3.87 -4.99 10.56
CA ARG A 108 -3.18 -6.26 10.70
C ARG A 108 -2.11 -6.40 9.62
N LEU A 109 -0.83 -6.42 10.00
CA LEU A 109 0.27 -6.71 9.08
C LEU A 109 0.14 -8.15 8.56
N VAL A 110 0.12 -8.32 7.24
CA VAL A 110 -0.03 -9.63 6.59
C VAL A 110 1.22 -10.07 5.83
N GLY A 111 2.14 -9.17 5.53
CA GLY A 111 3.35 -9.51 4.82
C GLY A 111 4.10 -8.30 4.29
N PHE A 112 5.13 -8.59 3.51
CA PHE A 112 5.90 -7.58 2.79
C PHE A 112 5.84 -7.84 1.29
N LEU A 113 5.71 -6.77 0.52
CA LEU A 113 5.58 -6.78 -0.94
C LEU A 113 6.83 -6.16 -1.57
N ASN A 114 7.49 -6.92 -2.44
CA ASN A 114 8.60 -6.43 -3.24
C ASN A 114 8.33 -6.59 -4.74
N ASP A 115 8.67 -5.55 -5.52
CA ASP A 115 8.56 -5.56 -6.97
C ASP A 115 9.75 -4.79 -7.58
N ASP A 116 10.78 -5.51 -8.01
CA ASP A 116 11.97 -4.92 -8.64
C ASP A 116 11.84 -4.79 -10.17
N THR A 117 10.64 -5.03 -10.72
CA THR A 117 10.41 -4.96 -12.18
C THR A 117 10.20 -3.53 -12.67
N THR A 118 9.95 -2.59 -11.77
CA THR A 118 9.72 -1.17 -12.08
C THR A 118 10.71 -0.28 -11.35
N ASP A 119 10.98 0.91 -11.87
CA ASP A 119 11.87 1.88 -11.23
C ASP A 119 11.33 2.32 -9.85
N VAL A 120 10.02 2.44 -9.71
CA VAL A 120 9.37 2.73 -8.41
C VAL A 120 9.56 1.56 -7.45
N GLY A 121 9.27 0.34 -7.88
CA GLY A 121 9.37 -0.83 -7.04
C GLY A 121 10.79 -1.14 -6.55
N ARG A 122 11.82 -0.84 -7.38
CA ARG A 122 13.23 -1.04 -7.00
C ARG A 122 13.66 -0.28 -5.75
N VAL A 123 13.04 0.85 -5.46
CA VAL A 123 13.38 1.70 -4.31
C VAL A 123 12.32 1.65 -3.20
N HIS A 124 11.30 0.80 -3.33
CA HIS A 124 10.23 0.67 -2.34
C HIS A 124 10.03 -0.78 -1.86
N LEU A 125 9.62 -0.91 -0.60
CA LEU A 125 9.19 -2.16 0.03
C LEU A 125 7.85 -1.92 0.71
N GLY A 126 6.79 -2.62 0.29
CA GLY A 126 5.47 -2.49 0.89
C GLY A 126 5.35 -3.29 2.18
N ALA A 127 5.02 -2.65 3.29
CA ALA A 127 4.53 -3.33 4.49
C ALA A 127 3.00 -3.43 4.37
N VAL A 128 2.50 -4.61 3.99
CA VAL A 128 1.11 -4.82 3.61
C VAL A 128 0.25 -5.08 4.84
N TYR A 129 -0.73 -4.22 5.04
CA TYR A 129 -1.74 -4.34 6.08
C TYR A 129 -3.10 -4.65 5.46
N VAL A 130 -3.94 -5.30 6.24
CA VAL A 130 -5.36 -5.49 5.96
C VAL A 130 -6.18 -4.95 7.11
N ALA A 131 -7.30 -4.32 6.80
CA ALA A 131 -8.32 -3.92 7.77
C ALA A 131 -9.72 -4.13 7.18
N ASP A 132 -10.72 -4.19 8.05
CA ASP A 132 -12.13 -4.34 7.67
C ASP A 132 -12.92 -3.11 8.11
N ALA A 133 -13.67 -2.51 7.18
CA ALA A 133 -14.58 -1.41 7.46
C ALA A 133 -15.80 -1.87 8.26
N ALA A 134 -16.14 -3.15 8.22
CA ALA A 134 -17.25 -3.76 8.95
C ALA A 134 -18.59 -3.04 8.70
N GLY A 135 -18.91 -2.76 7.45
CA GLY A 135 -20.13 -2.07 7.02
C GLY A 135 -20.13 -0.57 7.24
N ARG A 136 -19.01 0.02 7.71
CA ARG A 136 -18.92 1.47 7.99
C ARG A 136 -18.56 2.25 6.73
N ALA A 137 -19.07 3.47 6.62
CA ALA A 137 -18.83 4.32 5.46
C ALA A 137 -17.37 4.80 5.39
N VAL A 138 -16.78 4.67 4.20
CA VAL A 138 -15.46 5.20 3.88
C VAL A 138 -15.52 5.89 2.52
N ALA A 139 -14.94 7.08 2.43
CA ALA A 139 -14.82 7.83 1.19
C ALA A 139 -13.39 8.40 1.04
N VAL A 140 -12.98 8.73 -0.16
CA VAL A 140 -11.73 9.47 -0.39
C VAL A 140 -11.89 10.92 0.05
N ARG A 141 -10.82 11.51 0.60
CA ARG A 141 -10.84 12.90 1.07
C ARG A 141 -10.62 13.90 -0.07
N GLU A 142 -9.65 13.66 -0.92
CA GLU A 142 -9.29 14.55 -2.05
C GLU A 142 -10.00 14.09 -3.33
N THR A 143 -11.30 14.42 -3.45
CA THR A 143 -12.17 13.94 -4.55
C THR A 143 -11.81 14.51 -5.92
N ASP A 144 -11.01 15.56 -5.99
CA ASP A 144 -10.41 16.09 -7.22
C ASP A 144 -9.24 15.20 -7.71
N LYS A 145 -8.51 14.56 -6.79
CA LYS A 145 -7.33 13.73 -7.08
C LYS A 145 -7.63 12.22 -7.10
N LEU A 146 -8.64 11.79 -6.36
CA LEU A 146 -8.99 10.39 -6.16
C LEU A 146 -10.49 10.18 -6.30
N SER A 147 -10.89 9.02 -6.81
CA SER A 147 -12.22 8.46 -6.62
C SER A 147 -12.08 7.07 -6.00
N GLY A 148 -13.04 6.66 -5.15
CA GLY A 148 -12.95 5.36 -4.48
C GLY A 148 -14.32 4.81 -4.12
N ARG A 149 -14.44 3.49 -4.17
CA ARG A 149 -15.62 2.73 -3.74
C ARG A 149 -15.22 1.32 -3.31
N PHE A 150 -16.05 0.65 -2.56
CA PHE A 150 -15.92 -0.78 -2.40
C PHE A 150 -16.34 -1.49 -3.70
N ALA A 151 -15.56 -2.47 -4.13
CA ALA A 151 -15.74 -3.26 -5.33
C ALA A 151 -15.54 -4.75 -5.02
N THR A 152 -16.20 -5.61 -5.76
CA THR A 152 -15.94 -7.05 -5.69
C THR A 152 -14.56 -7.38 -6.23
N LEU A 153 -14.01 -8.55 -5.87
CA LEU A 153 -12.74 -8.99 -6.43
C LEU A 153 -12.80 -9.11 -7.96
N ASP A 154 -13.91 -9.57 -8.52
CA ASP A 154 -14.08 -9.69 -9.97
C ASP A 154 -14.03 -8.32 -10.67
N GLU A 155 -14.65 -7.28 -10.09
CA GLU A 155 -14.55 -5.92 -10.60
C GLU A 155 -13.10 -5.39 -10.54
N VAL A 156 -12.36 -5.67 -9.46
CA VAL A 156 -10.93 -5.33 -9.35
C VAL A 156 -10.11 -6.05 -10.42
N LEU A 157 -10.34 -7.34 -10.60
CA LEU A 157 -9.62 -8.15 -11.59
C LEU A 157 -9.92 -7.74 -13.04
N ALA A 158 -11.11 -7.20 -13.32
CA ALA A 158 -11.46 -6.67 -14.63
C ALA A 158 -10.67 -5.41 -15.02
N GLU A 159 -10.09 -4.69 -14.05
CA GLU A 159 -9.31 -3.47 -14.28
C GLU A 159 -7.78 -3.68 -14.18
N LEU A 160 -7.29 -4.93 -14.11
CA LEU A 160 -5.86 -5.23 -13.86
C LEU A 160 -4.91 -4.56 -14.85
N ASP A 161 -5.26 -4.44 -16.13
CA ASP A 161 -4.41 -3.81 -17.14
C ASP A 161 -4.19 -2.31 -16.87
N ARG A 162 -5.09 -1.69 -16.11
CA ARG A 162 -5.08 -0.27 -15.72
C ARG A 162 -4.78 -0.09 -14.25
N THR A 163 -4.27 -1.12 -13.59
CA THR A 163 -3.98 -1.13 -12.16
C THR A 163 -2.48 -1.06 -11.92
N GLU A 164 -2.05 -0.31 -10.92
CA GLU A 164 -0.65 -0.22 -10.54
C GLU A 164 -0.09 -1.58 -10.09
N THR A 165 1.23 -1.77 -10.18
CA THR A 165 1.86 -3.10 -10.06
C THR A 165 1.64 -3.76 -8.70
N TRP A 166 1.73 -3.03 -7.61
CA TRP A 166 1.52 -3.56 -6.27
C TRP A 166 0.09 -4.05 -6.06
N SER A 167 -0.88 -3.26 -6.51
CA SER A 167 -2.29 -3.65 -6.46
C SER A 167 -2.59 -4.89 -7.31
N ARG A 168 -1.96 -5.04 -8.49
CA ARG A 168 -2.07 -6.25 -9.30
C ARG A 168 -1.57 -7.49 -8.57
N LEU A 169 -0.39 -7.39 -7.94
CA LEU A 169 0.20 -8.47 -7.16
C LEU A 169 -0.67 -8.86 -5.97
N LEU A 170 -1.24 -7.87 -5.29
CA LEU A 170 -2.11 -8.10 -4.14
C LEU A 170 -3.47 -8.63 -4.54
N ALA A 171 -4.09 -8.15 -5.63
CA ALA A 171 -5.33 -8.73 -6.16
C ALA A 171 -5.16 -10.21 -6.51
N GLY A 172 -4.02 -10.58 -7.13
CA GLY A 172 -3.64 -11.98 -7.34
C GLY A 172 -3.50 -12.76 -6.04
N ALA A 173 -2.84 -12.20 -5.02
CA ALA A 173 -2.67 -12.84 -3.72
C ALA A 173 -4.00 -13.03 -2.97
N ILE A 174 -4.95 -12.08 -3.11
CA ILE A 174 -6.30 -12.17 -2.56
C ILE A 174 -7.08 -13.28 -3.28
N ARG A 175 -7.06 -13.32 -4.62
CA ARG A 175 -7.69 -14.37 -5.43
C ARG A 175 -7.20 -15.75 -5.01
N ASP A 176 -5.90 -15.91 -4.77
CA ASP A 176 -5.26 -17.17 -4.40
C ASP A 176 -5.44 -17.50 -2.90
N GLY A 177 -6.20 -16.70 -2.13
CA GLY A 177 -6.48 -16.90 -0.70
C GLY A 177 -5.29 -16.67 0.24
N ARG A 178 -4.21 -16.04 -0.24
CA ARG A 178 -3.00 -15.73 0.55
C ARG A 178 -3.17 -14.48 1.43
N VAL A 179 -4.13 -13.64 1.12
CA VAL A 179 -4.54 -12.45 1.91
C VAL A 179 -6.01 -12.60 2.27
N ARG A 180 -6.30 -12.66 3.59
CA ARG A 180 -7.65 -12.82 4.12
C ARG A 180 -7.95 -11.70 5.12
#